data_3a3c72ffbe7bd6fb2151209f82c20d2f
#
_entry.id   3a3c72ffbe7bd6fb2151209f82c20d2f
#
_cell.length_a   1.000
_cell.length_b   1.000
_cell.length_c   1.000
_cell.angle_alpha   90.00
_cell.angle_beta   90.00
_cell.angle_gamma   90.00
#
_symmetry.space_group_name_H-M   'P 1'
#
loop_
_entity.id
_entity.type
_entity.pdbx_description
1 polymer ?
#
loop_
_entity_poly.entity_id
_entity_poly.type
_entity_poly.pdbx_seq_one_letter_code
_entity_poly.pdbx_strand_id
1 'polypeptide(L)'
;MKKAFTMIELIFIIVVVGILAAVAIPRIDRDNLIELVDQVATHIRYTQQLAMMDNVYDGSDEHWYRGYWRIQFSDSADGGDGWKYSVYKDLPGYSGNLNSEREVARDPQNEQRFLTSGASGFSANTDSKKMNKKLNLKNTYDIQKIDFDKNCGGQTIAFDSKGRPHGAPQNAKNPYDKVLHTPCIITFTDSGGRSIQIAVQPETGFISDNRAEAIEKNWKAGNFKKFDNKEF
;
A
#
# COMPACT_ATOMS: atom_id res chain seq x y z
N MET A 1 42.73 5.92 -44.21
CA MET A 1 43.28 4.82 -43.42
C MET A 1 42.34 4.52 -42.28
N LYS A 2 41.75 3.33 -42.23
CA LYS A 2 40.90 2.90 -41.10
C LYS A 2 41.79 2.49 -39.94
N LYS A 3 41.74 3.20 -38.82
CA LYS A 3 42.47 2.83 -37.60
C LYS A 3 41.80 1.61 -37.00
N ALA A 4 42.53 0.50 -36.87
CA ALA A 4 42.10 -0.68 -36.18
C ALA A 4 42.49 -0.58 -34.70
N PHE A 5 41.62 -1.00 -33.80
CA PHE A 5 41.91 -1.07 -32.36
C PHE A 5 42.98 -2.11 -32.10
N THR A 6 43.91 -1.79 -31.21
CA THR A 6 44.93 -2.74 -30.75
C THR A 6 44.30 -3.69 -29.71
N MET A 7 44.85 -4.92 -29.66
CA MET A 7 44.36 -5.93 -28.70
C MET A 7 44.50 -5.45 -27.24
N ILE A 8 45.56 -4.68 -26.93
CA ILE A 8 45.80 -4.14 -25.59
C ILE A 8 44.80 -3.04 -25.22
N GLU A 9 44.36 -2.24 -26.18
CA GLU A 9 43.34 -1.18 -25.99
C GLU A 9 41.99 -1.79 -25.67
N LEU A 10 41.62 -2.92 -26.32
CA LEU A 10 40.40 -3.66 -26.04
C LEU A 10 40.40 -4.25 -24.60
N ILE A 11 41.55 -4.87 -24.20
CA ILE A 11 41.69 -5.43 -22.86
C ILE A 11 41.58 -4.32 -21.79
N PHE A 12 42.21 -3.16 -22.01
CA PHE A 12 42.13 -2.02 -21.08
C PHE A 12 40.67 -1.54 -20.92
N ILE A 13 39.90 -1.41 -22.01
CA ILE A 13 38.51 -1.00 -21.97
C ILE A 13 37.65 -2.01 -21.17
N ILE A 14 37.85 -3.30 -21.40
CA ILE A 14 37.08 -4.35 -20.71
C ILE A 14 37.35 -4.32 -19.20
N VAL A 15 38.64 -4.14 -18.79
CA VAL A 15 39.01 -4.06 -17.38
C VAL A 15 38.39 -2.82 -16.72
N VAL A 16 38.50 -1.64 -17.36
CA VAL A 16 37.93 -0.40 -16.83
C VAL A 16 36.40 -0.51 -16.70
N VAL A 17 35.69 -1.03 -17.73
CA VAL A 17 34.23 -1.23 -17.68
C VAL A 17 33.86 -2.24 -16.61
N GLY A 18 34.66 -3.31 -16.44
CA GLY A 18 34.44 -4.31 -15.37
C GLY A 18 34.54 -3.71 -13.97
N ILE A 19 35.54 -2.86 -13.72
CA ILE A 19 35.72 -2.16 -12.43
C ILE A 19 34.56 -1.17 -12.21
N LEU A 20 34.19 -0.39 -13.21
CA LEU A 20 33.08 0.56 -13.12
C LEU A 20 31.74 -0.16 -12.88
N ALA A 21 31.47 -1.28 -13.54
CA ALA A 21 30.30 -2.10 -13.33
C ALA A 21 30.25 -2.66 -11.91
N ALA A 22 31.37 -3.20 -11.39
CA ALA A 22 31.46 -3.72 -10.03
C ALA A 22 31.20 -2.67 -8.94
N VAL A 23 31.57 -1.40 -9.19
CA VAL A 23 31.27 -0.30 -8.25
C VAL A 23 29.86 0.27 -8.40
N ALA A 24 29.28 0.20 -9.61
CA ALA A 24 27.95 0.74 -9.90
C ALA A 24 26.81 -0.18 -9.41
N ILE A 25 26.96 -1.50 -9.54
CA ILE A 25 25.92 -2.49 -9.21
C ILE A 25 25.47 -2.40 -7.74
N PRO A 26 26.33 -2.30 -6.72
CA PRO A 26 25.90 -2.24 -5.32
C PRO A 26 25.14 -0.95 -4.94
N ARG A 27 25.14 0.09 -5.77
CA ARG A 27 24.47 1.37 -5.52
C ARG A 27 23.04 1.44 -6.03
N ILE A 28 22.55 0.38 -6.67
CA ILE A 28 21.17 0.24 -7.14
C ILE A 28 20.32 -0.52 -6.09
N ASP A 29 20.74 -0.57 -4.84
CA ASP A 29 19.89 -1.07 -3.77
C ASP A 29 18.65 -0.15 -3.65
N ARG A 30 17.58 -0.59 -4.30
CA ARG A 30 16.27 0.02 -4.10
C ARG A 30 15.88 -0.23 -2.66
N ASP A 31 15.60 0.85 -1.93
CA ASP A 31 15.06 0.70 -0.60
C ASP A 31 13.60 0.25 -0.72
N ASN A 32 13.38 -1.06 -0.56
CA ASN A 32 12.07 -1.68 -0.67
C ASN A 32 11.02 -1.01 0.23
N LEU A 33 11.44 -0.48 1.39
CA LEU A 33 10.53 0.20 2.31
C LEU A 33 10.08 1.56 1.77
N ILE A 34 10.95 2.30 1.09
CA ILE A 34 10.59 3.58 0.47
C ILE A 34 9.64 3.33 -0.72
N GLU A 35 9.96 2.34 -1.58
CA GLU A 35 9.08 1.97 -2.69
C GLU A 35 7.70 1.51 -2.20
N LEU A 36 7.66 0.74 -1.11
CA LEU A 36 6.43 0.33 -0.45
C LEU A 36 5.58 1.53 -0.01
N VAL A 37 6.20 2.48 0.71
CA VAL A 37 5.49 3.67 1.21
C VAL A 37 4.92 4.48 0.06
N ASP A 38 5.68 4.69 -1.01
CA ASP A 38 5.21 5.40 -2.19
C ASP A 38 4.02 4.69 -2.86
N GLN A 39 4.09 3.36 -2.99
CA GLN A 39 3.00 2.57 -3.55
C GLN A 39 1.74 2.64 -2.65
N VAL A 40 1.89 2.37 -1.36
CA VAL A 40 0.76 2.35 -0.42
C VAL A 40 0.13 3.73 -0.30
N ALA A 41 0.94 4.79 -0.13
CA ALA A 41 0.44 6.17 -0.07
C ALA A 41 -0.31 6.57 -1.35
N THR A 42 0.20 6.17 -2.52
CA THR A 42 -0.47 6.41 -3.80
C THR A 42 -1.82 5.70 -3.86
N HIS A 43 -1.90 4.44 -3.43
CA HIS A 43 -3.15 3.68 -3.46
C HIS A 43 -4.15 4.14 -2.39
N ILE A 44 -3.70 4.65 -1.23
CA ILE A 44 -4.60 5.29 -0.26
C ILE A 44 -5.19 6.58 -0.86
N ARG A 45 -4.37 7.44 -1.50
CA ARG A 45 -4.86 8.65 -2.19
C ARG A 45 -5.82 8.31 -3.33
N TYR A 46 -5.52 7.25 -4.08
CA TYR A 46 -6.40 6.78 -5.14
C TYR A 46 -7.73 6.27 -4.59
N THR A 47 -7.72 5.55 -3.47
CA THR A 47 -8.94 5.11 -2.78
C THR A 47 -9.80 6.31 -2.34
N GLN A 48 -9.16 7.35 -1.79
CA GLN A 48 -9.82 8.61 -1.44
C GLN A 48 -10.43 9.29 -2.68
N GLN A 49 -9.69 9.35 -3.78
CA GLN A 49 -10.18 9.92 -5.04
C GLN A 49 -11.40 9.16 -5.57
N LEU A 50 -11.37 7.82 -5.55
CA LEU A 50 -12.51 6.99 -5.94
C LEU A 50 -13.73 7.31 -5.09
N ALA A 51 -13.56 7.45 -3.76
CA ALA A 51 -14.66 7.78 -2.86
C ALA A 51 -15.26 9.16 -3.13
N MET A 52 -14.44 10.14 -3.51
CA MET A 52 -14.89 11.50 -3.85
C MET A 52 -15.58 11.57 -5.21
N MET A 53 -15.21 10.68 -6.15
CA MET A 53 -15.79 10.63 -7.50
C MET A 53 -17.06 9.76 -7.57
N ASP A 54 -17.19 8.78 -6.69
CA ASP A 54 -18.27 7.81 -6.66
C ASP A 54 -19.19 8.08 -5.48
N ASN A 55 -20.33 8.72 -5.74
CA ASN A 55 -21.32 8.94 -4.70
C ASN A 55 -22.10 7.64 -4.41
N VAL A 56 -21.69 6.95 -3.35
CA VAL A 56 -22.34 5.72 -2.90
C VAL A 56 -23.67 5.94 -2.17
N TYR A 57 -24.14 7.21 -2.04
CA TYR A 57 -25.39 7.51 -1.38
C TYR A 57 -26.57 6.89 -2.15
N ASP A 58 -27.35 6.08 -1.46
CA ASP A 58 -28.62 5.54 -1.94
C ASP A 58 -29.70 5.77 -0.87
N GLY A 59 -30.65 6.63 -1.16
CA GLY A 59 -31.75 6.95 -0.24
C GLY A 59 -32.72 5.79 -0.01
N SER A 60 -32.66 4.73 -0.81
CA SER A 60 -33.46 3.52 -0.65
C SER A 60 -32.77 2.45 0.19
N ASP A 61 -31.47 2.57 0.45
CA ASP A 61 -30.67 1.66 1.26
C ASP A 61 -30.25 2.32 2.58
N GLU A 62 -30.80 1.84 3.67
CA GLU A 62 -30.49 2.34 5.02
C GLU A 62 -29.01 2.19 5.39
N HIS A 63 -28.28 1.27 4.74
CA HIS A 63 -26.89 0.94 5.05
C HIS A 63 -25.89 1.35 3.95
N TRP A 64 -26.28 2.22 3.01
CA TRP A 64 -25.47 2.67 1.89
C TRP A 64 -24.02 3.07 2.26
N TYR A 65 -23.80 3.65 3.43
CA TYR A 65 -22.47 4.06 3.93
C TYR A 65 -21.53 2.89 4.22
N ARG A 66 -22.04 1.67 4.31
CA ARG A 66 -21.21 0.46 4.41
C ARG A 66 -20.52 0.14 3.09
N GLY A 67 -20.96 0.73 1.99
CA GLY A 67 -20.35 0.64 0.67
C GLY A 67 -19.21 1.62 0.41
N TYR A 68 -18.71 2.36 1.40
CA TYR A 68 -17.58 3.27 1.21
C TYR A 68 -16.37 2.59 0.58
N TRP A 69 -15.70 3.29 -0.36
CA TRP A 69 -14.42 2.88 -0.90
C TRP A 69 -13.38 2.73 0.20
N ARG A 70 -12.63 1.65 0.15
CA ARG A 70 -11.68 1.29 1.21
C ARG A 70 -10.43 0.62 0.68
N ILE A 71 -9.34 0.80 1.40
CA ILE A 71 -8.16 -0.04 1.34
C ILE A 71 -8.15 -0.94 2.57
N GLN A 72 -8.07 -2.24 2.35
CA GLN A 72 -8.05 -3.24 3.41
C GLN A 72 -6.76 -4.05 3.34
N PHE A 73 -6.05 -4.09 4.45
CA PHE A 73 -4.89 -4.93 4.64
C PHE A 73 -5.32 -6.25 5.27
N SER A 74 -4.71 -7.33 4.86
CA SER A 74 -4.93 -8.65 5.44
C SER A 74 -3.64 -9.43 5.51
N ASP A 75 -3.43 -10.08 6.65
CA ASP A 75 -2.44 -11.15 6.77
C ASP A 75 -3.18 -12.44 6.44
N SER A 76 -2.90 -13.01 5.27
CA SER A 76 -3.69 -14.16 4.86
C SER A 76 -3.29 -15.40 5.65
N ALA A 77 -4.11 -15.71 6.63
CA ALA A 77 -4.12 -17.02 7.27
C ALA A 77 -4.46 -18.15 6.26
N ASP A 78 -5.07 -17.79 5.13
CA ASP A 78 -5.45 -18.73 4.07
C ASP A 78 -4.28 -18.99 3.12
N GLY A 79 -3.34 -19.86 3.50
CA GLY A 79 -2.32 -20.38 2.63
C GLY A 79 -0.92 -19.77 2.72
N GLY A 80 -0.65 -18.90 3.70
CA GLY A 80 0.73 -18.53 4.04
C GLY A 80 1.39 -17.47 3.16
N ASP A 81 0.62 -16.71 2.35
CA ASP A 81 1.18 -15.69 1.44
C ASP A 81 1.60 -14.38 2.13
N GLY A 82 1.33 -14.22 3.43
CA GLY A 82 1.68 -13.04 4.24
C GLY A 82 0.84 -11.80 3.91
N TRP A 83 1.32 -10.64 4.37
CA TRP A 83 0.61 -9.38 4.26
C TRP A 83 0.34 -8.97 2.82
N LYS A 84 -0.90 -8.57 2.55
CA LYS A 84 -1.39 -8.04 1.28
C LYS A 84 -2.48 -6.99 1.52
N TYR A 85 -2.84 -6.24 0.48
CA TYR A 85 -3.98 -5.34 0.55
C TYR A 85 -4.80 -5.35 -0.73
N SER A 86 -6.04 -4.87 -0.60
CA SER A 86 -6.99 -4.70 -1.70
C SER A 86 -7.67 -3.35 -1.58
N VAL A 87 -7.98 -2.74 -2.74
CA VAL A 87 -8.80 -1.52 -2.83
C VAL A 87 -10.14 -1.88 -3.46
N TYR A 88 -11.22 -1.65 -2.72
CA TYR A 88 -12.57 -2.01 -3.18
C TYR A 88 -13.66 -1.22 -2.49
N LYS A 89 -14.87 -1.28 -3.02
CA LYS A 89 -16.12 -0.91 -2.33
C LYS A 89 -16.98 -2.14 -2.14
N ASP A 90 -17.71 -2.21 -1.04
CA ASP A 90 -18.62 -3.30 -0.75
C ASP A 90 -19.99 -3.04 -1.40
N LEU A 91 -20.57 -4.03 -2.02
CA LEU A 91 -21.91 -3.95 -2.61
C LEU A 91 -23.01 -4.30 -1.60
N PRO A 92 -24.28 -4.00 -1.88
CA PRO A 92 -25.41 -4.38 -1.02
C PRO A 92 -25.35 -5.84 -0.60
N GLY A 93 -25.48 -6.04 0.72
CA GLY A 93 -25.12 -7.28 1.44
C GLY A 93 -23.95 -7.05 2.38
N TYR A 94 -23.08 -6.07 2.09
CA TYR A 94 -22.04 -5.47 2.92
C TYR A 94 -21.30 -6.46 3.82
N SER A 95 -20.70 -7.46 3.19
CA SER A 95 -19.99 -8.55 3.89
C SER A 95 -18.75 -8.07 4.64
N GLY A 96 -18.21 -6.91 4.26
CA GLY A 96 -16.92 -6.40 4.72
C GLY A 96 -15.70 -7.03 4.03
N ASN A 97 -15.93 -7.89 3.04
CA ASN A 97 -14.89 -8.60 2.30
C ASN A 97 -15.03 -8.37 0.80
N LEU A 98 -13.93 -8.46 0.09
CA LEU A 98 -13.92 -8.44 -1.37
C LEU A 98 -14.45 -9.78 -1.90
N ASN A 99 -15.59 -9.77 -2.59
CA ASN A 99 -16.26 -10.98 -3.06
C ASN A 99 -16.36 -11.07 -4.59
N SER A 100 -16.33 -9.94 -5.31
CA SER A 100 -16.58 -9.93 -6.75
C SER A 100 -15.71 -8.92 -7.51
N GLU A 101 -15.55 -9.15 -8.84
CA GLU A 101 -14.86 -8.20 -9.73
C GLU A 101 -15.55 -6.83 -9.85
N ARG A 102 -16.81 -6.71 -9.43
CA ARG A 102 -17.56 -5.45 -9.43
C ARG A 102 -17.20 -4.54 -8.26
N GLU A 103 -16.65 -5.11 -7.22
CA GLU A 103 -16.29 -4.39 -6.00
C GLU A 103 -14.88 -3.80 -6.09
N VAL A 104 -13.95 -4.51 -6.73
CA VAL A 104 -12.53 -4.17 -6.73
C VAL A 104 -12.20 -3.03 -7.68
N ALA A 105 -11.34 -2.11 -7.25
CA ALA A 105 -10.82 -1.05 -8.09
C ALA A 105 -9.89 -1.60 -9.18
N ARG A 106 -9.85 -0.91 -10.32
CA ARG A 106 -8.82 -1.13 -11.34
C ARG A 106 -7.53 -0.43 -10.96
N ASP A 107 -6.41 -1.03 -11.33
CA ASP A 107 -5.10 -0.42 -11.13
C ASP A 107 -4.94 0.79 -12.06
N PRO A 108 -4.70 2.01 -11.55
CA PRO A 108 -4.55 3.21 -12.38
C PRO A 108 -3.33 3.16 -13.30
N GLN A 109 -2.35 2.32 -13.01
CA GLN A 109 -1.18 2.12 -13.88
C GLN A 109 -1.41 1.04 -14.94
N ASN A 110 -2.37 0.14 -14.72
CA ASN A 110 -2.72 -0.93 -15.65
C ASN A 110 -4.17 -1.36 -15.45
N GLU A 111 -5.08 -0.75 -16.18
CA GLU A 111 -6.53 -0.99 -16.10
C GLU A 111 -6.95 -2.45 -16.36
N GLN A 112 -6.08 -3.27 -16.95
CA GLN A 112 -6.35 -4.69 -17.13
C GLN A 112 -6.22 -5.47 -15.81
N ARG A 113 -5.64 -4.86 -14.75
CA ARG A 113 -5.43 -5.47 -13.45
C ARG A 113 -6.33 -4.87 -12.39
N PHE A 114 -6.64 -5.69 -11.41
CA PHE A 114 -7.34 -5.28 -10.20
C PHE A 114 -6.36 -4.86 -9.11
N LEU A 115 -6.74 -3.89 -8.30
CA LEU A 115 -6.00 -3.50 -7.10
C LEU A 115 -6.23 -4.49 -5.95
N THR A 116 -5.86 -5.73 -6.21
CA THR A 116 -5.79 -6.82 -5.23
C THR A 116 -4.75 -7.84 -5.67
N SER A 117 -4.04 -8.44 -4.72
CA SER A 117 -3.21 -9.63 -4.99
C SER A 117 -3.97 -10.93 -4.74
N GLY A 118 -5.24 -10.83 -4.38
CA GLY A 118 -6.14 -11.92 -4.04
C GLY A 118 -6.75 -11.74 -2.66
N ALA A 119 -7.96 -12.22 -2.49
CA ALA A 119 -8.69 -12.28 -1.22
C ALA A 119 -9.43 -13.61 -1.14
N SER A 120 -9.71 -14.10 0.07
CA SER A 120 -10.54 -15.29 0.27
C SER A 120 -11.91 -15.08 -0.41
N GLY A 121 -12.43 -16.09 -1.11
CA GLY A 121 -13.66 -15.98 -1.88
C GLY A 121 -13.49 -15.33 -3.27
N PHE A 122 -12.79 -14.20 -3.37
CA PHE A 122 -12.52 -13.53 -4.65
C PHE A 122 -11.57 -14.33 -5.54
N SER A 123 -10.48 -14.84 -4.97
CA SER A 123 -9.43 -15.56 -5.72
C SER A 123 -9.93 -16.88 -6.33
N ALA A 124 -10.96 -17.48 -5.75
CA ALA A 124 -11.53 -18.73 -6.25
C ALA A 124 -12.27 -18.56 -7.59
N ASN A 125 -12.77 -17.35 -7.88
CA ASN A 125 -13.65 -17.06 -9.01
C ASN A 125 -13.03 -16.07 -10.02
N THR A 126 -11.80 -15.61 -9.79
CA THR A 126 -11.16 -14.58 -10.63
C THR A 126 -9.86 -15.10 -11.23
N ASP A 127 -9.63 -14.81 -12.51
CA ASP A 127 -8.36 -15.12 -13.18
C ASP A 127 -7.19 -14.42 -12.46
N SER A 128 -6.25 -15.21 -11.97
CA SER A 128 -5.05 -14.72 -11.27
C SER A 128 -4.20 -13.76 -12.10
N LYS A 129 -4.32 -13.79 -13.45
CA LYS A 129 -3.64 -12.86 -14.37
C LYS A 129 -4.17 -11.44 -14.24
N LYS A 130 -5.42 -11.28 -13.80
CA LYS A 130 -6.05 -9.97 -13.56
C LYS A 130 -5.64 -9.36 -12.22
N MET A 131 -5.00 -10.10 -11.34
CA MET A 131 -4.57 -9.62 -10.03
C MET A 131 -3.21 -8.91 -10.11
N ASN A 132 -3.03 -7.86 -9.32
CA ASN A 132 -1.74 -7.20 -9.20
C ASN A 132 -0.91 -7.87 -8.09
N LYS A 133 0.03 -8.73 -8.48
CA LYS A 133 0.89 -9.48 -7.54
C LYS A 133 1.79 -8.57 -6.69
N LYS A 134 2.05 -7.33 -7.12
CA LYS A 134 2.84 -6.36 -6.35
C LYS A 134 2.17 -5.91 -5.04
N LEU A 135 0.85 -6.16 -4.89
CA LEU A 135 0.11 -5.87 -3.67
C LEU A 135 0.29 -6.94 -2.60
N ASN A 136 1.02 -8.02 -2.89
CA ASN A 136 1.54 -8.92 -1.87
C ASN A 136 2.82 -8.33 -1.29
N LEU A 137 2.74 -7.77 -0.09
CA LEU A 137 3.79 -6.98 0.52
C LEU A 137 4.94 -7.84 1.04
N LYS A 138 4.65 -9.07 1.46
CA LYS A 138 5.67 -10.03 1.87
C LYS A 138 6.57 -10.40 0.70
N ASN A 139 5.97 -10.80 -0.41
CA ASN A 139 6.73 -11.30 -1.55
C ASN A 139 7.43 -10.18 -2.35
N THR A 140 6.86 -8.97 -2.34
CA THR A 140 7.38 -7.84 -3.13
C THR A 140 8.38 -7.00 -2.35
N TYR A 141 8.12 -6.75 -1.06
CA TYR A 141 8.85 -5.81 -0.23
C TYR A 141 9.43 -6.44 1.05
N ASP A 142 9.30 -7.77 1.20
CA ASP A 142 9.76 -8.53 2.38
C ASP A 142 9.12 -8.09 3.71
N ILE A 143 7.86 -7.60 3.67
CA ILE A 143 7.15 -7.17 4.87
C ILE A 143 6.69 -8.37 5.68
N GLN A 144 7.18 -8.45 6.91
CA GLN A 144 6.83 -9.51 7.86
C GLN A 144 5.69 -9.10 8.79
N LYS A 145 5.59 -7.80 9.10
CA LYS A 145 4.61 -7.31 10.07
C LYS A 145 4.06 -5.96 9.66
N ILE A 146 2.74 -5.77 9.87
CA ILE A 146 2.08 -4.48 9.78
C ILE A 146 1.34 -4.25 11.09
N ASP A 147 1.66 -3.16 11.78
CA ASP A 147 0.98 -2.73 12.99
C ASP A 147 0.10 -1.52 12.70
N PHE A 148 -1.16 -1.60 13.09
CA PHE A 148 -2.11 -0.50 13.07
C PHE A 148 -2.27 0.02 14.49
N ASP A 149 -2.13 1.33 14.67
CA ASP A 149 -2.39 1.89 15.97
C ASP A 149 -3.90 1.79 16.31
N LYS A 150 -4.24 1.97 17.59
CA LYS A 150 -5.64 1.89 18.06
C LYS A 150 -6.60 2.88 17.39
N ASN A 151 -6.04 3.98 16.85
CA ASN A 151 -6.82 5.05 16.23
C ASN A 151 -7.29 4.67 14.81
N CYS A 152 -6.67 3.68 14.18
CA CYS A 152 -7.07 3.18 12.86
C CYS A 152 -8.43 2.46 12.87
N GLY A 153 -8.84 1.94 14.02
CA GLY A 153 -10.08 1.15 14.13
C GLY A 153 -10.01 -0.21 13.40
N GLY A 154 -8.79 -0.70 13.12
CA GLY A 154 -8.53 -1.99 12.47
C GLY A 154 -7.60 -1.88 11.26
N GLN A 155 -7.66 -2.88 10.38
CA GLN A 155 -6.78 -3.01 9.21
C GLN A 155 -7.41 -2.42 7.93
N THR A 156 -8.46 -1.63 8.07
CA THR A 156 -9.22 -1.05 6.96
C THR A 156 -9.31 0.46 7.12
N ILE A 157 -8.99 1.19 6.05
CA ILE A 157 -9.22 2.63 5.95
C ILE A 157 -10.20 2.84 4.82
N ALA A 158 -11.36 3.40 5.12
CA ALA A 158 -12.38 3.76 4.15
C ALA A 158 -12.46 5.29 4.02
N PHE A 159 -13.08 5.77 2.94
CA PHE A 159 -13.28 7.18 2.70
C PHE A 159 -14.73 7.46 2.32
N ASP A 160 -15.29 8.53 2.87
CA ASP A 160 -16.59 9.04 2.43
C ASP A 160 -16.48 9.91 1.16
N SER A 161 -17.60 10.38 0.65
CA SER A 161 -17.66 11.24 -0.55
C SER A 161 -17.02 12.63 -0.39
N LYS A 162 -16.64 13.01 0.84
CA LYS A 162 -15.87 14.23 1.14
C LYS A 162 -14.38 13.94 1.29
N GLY A 163 -13.96 12.69 1.16
CA GLY A 163 -12.57 12.26 1.33
C GLY A 163 -12.13 12.11 2.79
N ARG A 164 -13.08 12.16 3.76
CA ARG A 164 -12.73 11.97 5.17
C ARG A 164 -12.46 10.49 5.45
N PRO A 165 -11.40 10.17 6.22
CA PRO A 165 -11.05 8.80 6.53
C PRO A 165 -11.95 8.21 7.63
N HIS A 166 -12.28 6.95 7.45
CA HIS A 166 -13.07 6.13 8.36
C HIS A 166 -12.33 4.81 8.64
N GLY A 167 -12.59 4.21 9.79
CA GLY A 167 -12.28 2.80 10.02
C GLY A 167 -13.21 1.89 9.22
N ALA A 168 -13.18 0.58 9.52
CA ALA A 168 -13.95 -0.45 8.83
C ALA A 168 -15.48 -0.19 8.88
N PRO A 169 -16.16 0.08 7.75
CA PRO A 169 -17.55 0.54 7.75
C PRO A 169 -18.60 -0.57 7.79
N GLN A 170 -18.24 -1.85 7.59
CA GLN A 170 -19.21 -2.96 7.47
C GLN A 170 -20.15 -3.11 8.67
N ASN A 171 -19.70 -2.72 9.87
CA ASN A 171 -20.48 -2.76 11.11
C ASN A 171 -20.87 -1.36 11.61
N ALA A 172 -20.76 -0.33 10.78
CA ALA A 172 -21.13 1.02 11.14
C ALA A 172 -22.67 1.11 11.36
N LYS A 173 -23.09 1.91 12.34
CA LYS A 173 -24.50 2.13 12.69
C LYS A 173 -25.09 3.35 11.97
N ASN A 174 -24.25 4.26 11.52
CA ASN A 174 -24.61 5.45 10.77
C ASN A 174 -23.40 5.93 9.95
N PRO A 175 -23.55 6.88 9.02
CA PRO A 175 -22.48 7.36 8.15
C PRO A 175 -21.27 7.96 8.86
N TYR A 176 -21.37 8.31 10.13
CA TYR A 176 -20.31 9.00 10.89
C TYR A 176 -19.70 8.14 12.00
N ASP A 177 -20.24 6.94 12.22
CA ASP A 177 -19.87 6.06 13.35
C ASP A 177 -18.38 5.69 13.37
N LYS A 178 -17.75 5.62 12.21
CA LYS A 178 -16.35 5.17 12.04
C LYS A 178 -15.40 6.27 11.58
N VAL A 179 -15.80 7.54 11.61
CA VAL A 179 -14.91 8.66 11.25
C VAL A 179 -13.67 8.64 12.15
N LEU A 180 -12.49 8.80 11.55
CA LEU A 180 -11.24 8.93 12.30
C LEU A 180 -11.10 10.36 12.81
N HIS A 181 -10.98 10.53 14.13
CA HIS A 181 -10.81 11.83 14.78
C HIS A 181 -9.36 12.11 15.20
N THR A 182 -8.50 11.13 15.06
CA THR A 182 -7.06 11.19 15.35
C THR A 182 -6.30 10.51 14.22
N PRO A 183 -5.02 10.87 14.00
CA PRO A 183 -4.22 10.22 12.96
C PRO A 183 -4.16 8.70 13.12
N CYS A 184 -4.38 7.98 12.02
CA CYS A 184 -4.18 6.54 11.95
C CYS A 184 -2.74 6.27 11.52
N ILE A 185 -1.95 5.63 12.37
CA ILE A 185 -0.54 5.30 12.10
C ILE A 185 -0.42 3.82 11.74
N ILE A 186 0.17 3.57 10.57
CA ILE A 186 0.46 2.23 10.07
C ILE A 186 1.97 2.06 10.03
N THR A 187 2.48 1.04 10.73
CA THR A 187 3.91 0.71 10.77
C THR A 187 4.16 -0.57 9.98
N PHE A 188 5.02 -0.47 8.98
CA PHE A 188 5.48 -1.60 8.18
C PHE A 188 6.85 -2.03 8.65
N THR A 189 7.06 -3.32 8.91
CA THR A 189 8.34 -3.88 9.39
C THR A 189 8.78 -5.01 8.45
N ASP A 190 10.02 -4.93 7.95
CA ASP A 190 10.63 -5.95 7.09
C ASP A 190 11.26 -7.09 7.90
N SER A 191 11.79 -8.12 7.22
CA SER A 191 12.46 -9.26 7.86
C SER A 191 13.75 -8.88 8.58
N GLY A 192 14.38 -7.78 8.19
CA GLY A 192 15.57 -7.22 8.84
C GLY A 192 15.26 -6.41 10.11
N GLY A 193 13.96 -6.26 10.48
CA GLY A 193 13.52 -5.47 11.63
C GLY A 193 13.52 -3.95 11.38
N ARG A 194 13.77 -3.49 10.13
CA ARG A 194 13.62 -2.08 9.78
C ARG A 194 12.15 -1.74 9.66
N SER A 195 11.77 -0.55 10.09
CA SER A 195 10.37 -0.11 10.08
C SER A 195 10.23 1.27 9.44
N ILE A 196 9.09 1.47 8.78
CA ILE A 196 8.66 2.77 8.24
C ILE A 196 7.19 2.98 8.59
N GLN A 197 6.79 4.24 8.75
CA GLN A 197 5.44 4.60 9.17
C GLN A 197 4.77 5.50 8.15
N ILE A 198 3.45 5.29 7.98
CA ILE A 198 2.54 6.17 7.28
C ILE A 198 1.49 6.63 8.28
N ALA A 199 1.17 7.92 8.30
CA ALA A 199 0.07 8.48 9.05
C ALA A 199 -1.01 9.02 8.11
N VAL A 200 -2.26 8.60 8.30
CA VAL A 200 -3.43 9.13 7.61
C VAL A 200 -4.12 10.11 8.53
N GLN A 201 -4.12 11.37 8.13
CA GLN A 201 -4.65 12.48 8.96
C GLN A 201 -6.17 12.46 8.99
N PRO A 202 -6.79 12.77 10.15
CA PRO A 202 -8.24 12.92 10.25
C PRO A 202 -8.72 14.05 9.37
N GLU A 203 -10.03 14.13 9.12
CA GLU A 203 -10.75 15.13 8.33
C GLU A 203 -10.32 15.24 6.87
N THR A 204 -9.01 15.35 6.59
CA THR A 204 -8.48 15.56 5.23
C THR A 204 -8.06 14.28 4.52
N GLY A 205 -7.78 13.20 5.27
CA GLY A 205 -7.16 11.99 4.72
C GLY A 205 -5.74 12.23 4.18
N PHE A 206 -5.10 13.38 4.52
CA PHE A 206 -3.73 13.66 4.09
C PHE A 206 -2.77 12.57 4.61
N ILE A 207 -1.81 12.19 3.77
CA ILE A 207 -0.85 11.14 4.10
C ILE A 207 0.53 11.76 4.30
N SER A 208 1.08 11.56 5.49
CA SER A 208 2.47 11.83 5.83
C SER A 208 3.22 10.53 6.14
N ASP A 209 4.54 10.55 6.03
CA ASP A 209 5.41 9.44 6.37
C ASP A 209 6.70 9.93 7.04
N ASN A 210 7.43 9.01 7.67
CA ASN A 210 8.68 9.32 8.35
C ASN A 210 9.93 8.98 7.53
N ARG A 211 9.83 8.92 6.19
CA ARG A 211 10.97 8.56 5.32
C ARG A 211 12.18 9.48 5.47
N ALA A 212 11.99 10.77 5.74
CA ALA A 212 13.08 11.72 5.94
C ALA A 212 13.95 11.32 7.14
N GLU A 213 13.34 10.96 8.28
CA GLU A 213 14.06 10.47 9.44
C GLU A 213 14.75 9.12 9.19
N ALA A 214 14.12 8.27 8.39
CA ALA A 214 14.65 6.98 8.01
C ALA A 214 15.91 7.10 7.15
N ILE A 215 15.96 8.07 6.24
CA ILE A 215 17.12 8.36 5.38
C ILE A 215 18.27 9.00 6.18
N GLU A 216 17.97 9.95 7.09
CA GLU A 216 19.00 10.67 7.85
C GLU A 216 19.75 9.79 8.86
N LYS A 217 19.12 8.77 9.39
CA LYS A 217 19.67 7.97 10.50
C LYS A 217 20.44 6.72 10.11
N ASN A 218 20.90 6.56 8.86
CA ASN A 218 21.66 5.36 8.47
C ASN A 218 21.06 4.07 9.08
N TRP A 219 19.84 3.74 8.70
CA TRP A 219 19.09 2.47 8.94
C TRP A 219 19.75 1.50 9.94
N LYS A 220 19.88 1.88 11.20
CA LYS A 220 20.20 0.93 12.26
C LYS A 220 18.87 0.40 12.80
N ALA A 221 18.69 -0.90 12.71
CA ALA A 221 17.52 -1.58 13.25
C ALA A 221 17.19 -1.08 14.66
N GLY A 222 15.97 -0.60 14.89
CA GLY A 222 15.44 -0.24 16.20
C GLY A 222 15.47 1.23 16.61
N ASN A 223 16.00 2.15 15.79
CA ASN A 223 16.14 3.58 16.18
C ASN A 223 15.08 4.51 15.55
N PHE A 224 13.85 4.05 15.34
CA PHE A 224 12.78 4.93 14.88
C PHE A 224 12.12 5.64 16.05
N LYS A 225 12.05 6.98 15.99
CA LYS A 225 11.06 7.70 16.77
C LYS A 225 9.69 7.35 16.23
N LYS A 226 8.84 6.78 17.07
CA LYS A 226 7.42 6.64 16.82
C LYS A 226 6.86 8.04 16.55
N PHE A 227 5.97 8.20 15.56
CA PHE A 227 5.18 9.42 15.47
C PHE A 227 4.53 9.67 16.82
N ASP A 228 4.86 10.79 17.45
CA ASP A 228 4.13 11.24 18.63
C ASP A 228 2.87 11.94 18.14
N ASN A 229 1.70 11.52 18.63
CA ASN A 229 0.40 12.13 18.32
C ASN A 229 0.31 13.61 18.67
N LYS A 230 1.39 14.23 19.15
CA LYS A 230 1.48 15.64 19.50
C LYS A 230 2.09 16.53 18.40
N GLU A 231 2.64 15.93 17.33
CA GLU A 231 3.29 16.68 16.24
C GLU A 231 2.39 16.89 15.00
N PHE A 232 1.08 16.57 15.12
CA PHE A 232 0.10 16.75 14.04
C PHE A 232 -1.05 17.67 14.48
#